data_897482ebf85bb8062e2cd625c9be63c9
#
_entry.id   897482ebf85bb8062e2cd625c9be63c9
#
_cell.length_a   1.000
_cell.length_b   1.000
_cell.length_c   1.000
_cell.angle_alpha   90.00
_cell.angle_beta   90.00
_cell.angle_gamma   90.00
#
_symmetry.space_group_name_H-M   'P 1'
#
loop_
_entity.id
_entity.type
_entity.pdbx_description
1 polymer ?
#
loop_
_entity_poly.entity_id
_entity_poly.type
_entity_poly.pdbx_seq_one_letter_code
_entity_poly.pdbx_strand_id
1 'polypeptide(L)'
;MTSAANSNDAGFTLLEVLVALAVLAVGAVSLLTATQTHVSRISDIENRTVARWVADNRLVALRIDMQQPDVVDMLGQRWGVVVSRTETEDPDLQRVDIAVALSSNTRDLFKLTGFVDKAVNGLQVPQ
;
A
#
# COMPACT_ATOMS: atom_id res chain seq x y z
N MET A 1 -17.39 -69.27 -33.71
CA MET A 1 -17.15 -68.61 -32.41
C MET A 1 -16.87 -67.15 -32.63
N THR A 2 -17.90 -66.37 -32.56
CA THR A 2 -17.77 -64.89 -32.66
C THR A 2 -17.44 -64.32 -31.28
N SER A 3 -16.21 -63.96 -31.13
CA SER A 3 -15.76 -63.23 -29.96
C SER A 3 -16.40 -61.84 -29.97
N ALA A 4 -17.35 -61.59 -29.11
CA ALA A 4 -17.87 -60.25 -28.89
C ALA A 4 -16.73 -59.44 -28.24
N ALA A 5 -16.07 -58.63 -29.04
CA ALA A 5 -15.21 -57.56 -28.54
C ALA A 5 -16.08 -56.61 -27.72
N ASN A 6 -15.97 -56.70 -26.43
CA ASN A 6 -16.53 -55.73 -25.51
C ASN A 6 -15.75 -54.44 -25.70
N SER A 7 -16.12 -53.64 -26.69
CA SER A 7 -15.59 -52.30 -26.83
C SER A 7 -16.24 -51.40 -25.78
N ASN A 8 -15.59 -51.38 -24.61
CA ASN A 8 -15.87 -50.44 -23.58
C ASN A 8 -15.29 -49.05 -23.88
N ASP A 9 -15.22 -48.72 -25.19
CA ASP A 9 -14.88 -47.39 -25.69
C ASP A 9 -16.13 -46.52 -25.75
N ALA A 10 -16.74 -46.26 -24.60
CA ALA A 10 -17.70 -45.21 -24.47
C ALA A 10 -16.90 -43.88 -24.49
N GLY A 11 -16.76 -43.27 -25.68
CA GLY A 11 -16.21 -41.94 -25.80
C GLY A 11 -17.02 -40.94 -25.01
N PHE A 12 -16.38 -39.90 -24.50
CA PHE A 12 -17.02 -38.81 -23.81
C PHE A 12 -18.12 -38.16 -24.67
N THR A 13 -19.27 -37.92 -24.11
CA THR A 13 -20.34 -37.20 -24.78
C THR A 13 -19.96 -35.72 -24.93
N LEU A 14 -20.49 -35.05 -25.94
CA LEU A 14 -20.29 -33.61 -26.14
C LEU A 14 -20.73 -32.80 -24.93
N LEU A 15 -21.84 -33.18 -24.28
CA LEU A 15 -22.37 -32.56 -23.06
C LEU A 15 -21.37 -32.69 -21.90
N GLU A 16 -20.75 -33.85 -21.74
CA GLU A 16 -19.78 -34.14 -20.69
C GLU A 16 -18.52 -33.25 -20.83
N VAL A 17 -18.03 -33.07 -22.05
CA VAL A 17 -16.93 -32.15 -22.35
C VAL A 17 -17.32 -30.69 -22.06
N LEU A 18 -18.53 -30.28 -22.42
CA LEU A 18 -19.03 -28.93 -22.12
C LEU A 18 -19.11 -28.66 -20.62
N VAL A 19 -19.63 -29.62 -19.84
CA VAL A 19 -19.69 -29.53 -18.38
C VAL A 19 -18.29 -29.46 -17.77
N ALA A 20 -17.37 -30.29 -18.23
CA ALA A 20 -15.99 -30.28 -17.77
C ALA A 20 -15.30 -28.93 -18.06
N LEU A 21 -15.50 -28.35 -19.24
CA LEU A 21 -14.99 -27.04 -19.60
C LEU A 21 -15.60 -25.92 -18.73
N ALA A 22 -16.90 -25.99 -18.44
CA ALA A 22 -17.56 -25.03 -17.56
C ALA A 22 -16.98 -25.08 -16.14
N VAL A 23 -16.75 -26.26 -15.58
CA VAL A 23 -16.14 -26.44 -14.25
C VAL A 23 -14.70 -25.91 -14.25
N LEU A 24 -13.92 -26.19 -15.29
CA LEU A 24 -12.56 -25.67 -15.42
C LEU A 24 -12.55 -24.14 -15.53
N ALA A 25 -13.48 -23.55 -16.27
CA ALA A 25 -13.60 -22.10 -16.40
C ALA A 25 -13.89 -21.43 -15.06
N VAL A 26 -14.84 -21.98 -14.28
CA VAL A 26 -15.16 -21.47 -12.93
C VAL A 26 -13.97 -21.61 -12.00
N GLY A 27 -13.26 -22.74 -12.04
CA GLY A 27 -12.06 -22.99 -11.25
C GLY A 27 -10.94 -22.00 -11.59
N ALA A 28 -10.70 -21.75 -12.88
CA ALA A 28 -9.69 -20.81 -13.34
C ALA A 28 -9.97 -19.37 -12.88
N VAL A 29 -11.23 -18.91 -12.98
CA VAL A 29 -11.63 -17.57 -12.51
C VAL A 29 -11.46 -17.46 -11.00
N SER A 30 -11.82 -18.50 -10.25
CA SER A 30 -11.67 -18.51 -8.78
C SER A 30 -10.21 -18.40 -8.35
N LEU A 31 -9.32 -19.14 -9.02
CA LEU A 31 -7.87 -19.08 -8.76
C LEU A 31 -7.30 -17.70 -9.10
N LEU A 32 -7.71 -17.13 -10.24
CA LEU A 32 -7.26 -15.80 -10.65
C LEU A 32 -7.68 -14.74 -9.63
N THR A 33 -8.93 -14.78 -9.17
CA THR A 33 -9.44 -13.85 -8.17
C THR A 33 -8.70 -13.98 -6.84
N ALA A 34 -8.42 -15.21 -6.38
CA ALA A 34 -7.66 -15.46 -5.17
C ALA A 34 -6.24 -14.87 -5.28
N THR A 35 -5.57 -15.04 -6.42
CA THR A 35 -4.23 -14.50 -6.63
C THR A 35 -4.21 -12.96 -6.63
N GLN A 36 -5.18 -12.33 -7.28
CA GLN A 36 -5.29 -10.86 -7.30
C GLN A 36 -5.49 -10.27 -5.90
N THR A 37 -6.29 -10.93 -5.05
CA THR A 37 -6.52 -10.50 -3.67
C THR A 37 -5.23 -10.57 -2.83
N HIS A 38 -4.40 -11.57 -3.04
CA HIS A 38 -3.11 -11.68 -2.35
C HIS A 38 -2.13 -10.59 -2.77
N VAL A 39 -2.03 -10.29 -4.07
CA VAL A 39 -1.13 -9.25 -4.59
C VAL A 39 -1.51 -7.87 -4.06
N SER A 40 -2.79 -7.53 -4.02
CA SER A 40 -3.24 -6.23 -3.50
C SER A 40 -2.95 -6.06 -2.01
N ARG A 41 -3.10 -7.10 -1.20
CA ARG A 41 -2.79 -7.06 0.24
C ARG A 41 -1.29 -6.85 0.52
N ILE A 42 -0.42 -7.49 -0.25
CA ILE A 42 1.04 -7.31 -0.13
C ILE A 42 1.41 -5.87 -0.48
N SER A 43 0.86 -5.32 -1.56
CA SER A 43 1.08 -3.93 -1.96
C SER A 43 0.62 -2.93 -0.90
N ASP A 44 -0.49 -3.16 -0.22
CA ASP A 44 -0.98 -2.28 0.84
C ASP A 44 -0.04 -2.27 2.07
N ILE A 45 0.51 -3.41 2.45
CA ILE A 45 1.47 -3.52 3.56
C ILE A 45 2.77 -2.82 3.19
N GLU A 46 3.27 -3.04 1.98
CA GLU A 46 4.47 -2.40 1.46
C GLU A 46 4.31 -0.88 1.43
N ASN A 47 3.22 -0.37 0.88
CA ASN A 47 2.92 1.06 0.83
C ASN A 47 2.84 1.69 2.23
N ARG A 48 2.26 1.02 3.21
CA ARG A 48 2.23 1.52 4.60
C ARG A 48 3.62 1.56 5.23
N THR A 49 4.47 0.59 4.93
CA THR A 49 5.86 0.56 5.41
C THR A 49 6.66 1.73 4.83
N VAL A 50 6.53 1.97 3.53
CA VAL A 50 7.18 3.12 2.88
C VAL A 50 6.64 4.44 3.39
N ALA A 51 5.32 4.57 3.56
CA ALA A 51 4.71 5.77 4.14
C ALA A 51 5.22 6.07 5.55
N ARG A 52 5.46 5.05 6.36
CA ARG A 52 6.08 5.19 7.67
C ARG A 52 7.51 5.73 7.56
N TRP A 53 8.33 5.20 6.68
CA TRP A 53 9.70 5.71 6.47
C TRP A 53 9.70 7.17 6.02
N VAL A 54 8.79 7.54 5.12
CA VAL A 54 8.62 8.94 4.69
C VAL A 54 8.27 9.83 5.88
N ALA A 55 7.33 9.40 6.75
CA ALA A 55 6.93 10.14 7.93
C ALA A 55 8.08 10.27 8.96
N ASP A 56 8.80 9.19 9.23
CA ASP A 56 9.95 9.18 10.14
C ASP A 56 11.05 10.13 9.65
N ASN A 57 11.38 10.09 8.35
CA ASN A 57 12.34 11.01 7.75
C ASN A 57 11.89 12.47 7.85
N ARG A 58 10.59 12.74 7.66
CA ARG A 58 10.04 14.10 7.83
C ARG A 58 10.18 14.59 9.26
N LEU A 59 9.89 13.74 10.24
CA LEU A 59 10.03 14.10 11.66
C LEU A 59 11.49 14.44 12.03
N VAL A 60 12.44 13.64 11.54
CA VAL A 60 13.86 13.91 11.74
C VAL A 60 14.25 15.24 11.10
N ALA A 61 13.83 15.50 9.87
CA ALA A 61 14.11 16.76 9.19
C ALA A 61 13.53 17.97 9.95
N LEU A 62 12.33 17.86 10.51
CA LEU A 62 11.73 18.91 11.33
C LEU A 62 12.50 19.17 12.62
N ARG A 63 13.08 18.13 13.22
CA ARG A 63 13.90 18.26 14.45
C ARG A 63 15.22 18.98 14.24
N ILE A 64 15.77 18.88 13.04
CA ILE A 64 17.04 19.55 12.67
C ILE A 64 16.82 20.79 11.79
N ASP A 65 15.60 21.28 11.74
CA ASP A 65 15.17 22.44 10.93
C ASP A 65 15.55 22.34 9.44
N MET A 66 15.53 21.13 8.91
CA MET A 66 15.74 20.89 7.48
C MET A 66 14.42 20.98 6.73
N GLN A 67 14.34 21.91 5.78
CA GLN A 67 13.18 22.00 4.91
C GLN A 67 13.19 20.89 3.87
N GLN A 68 12.05 20.24 3.71
CA GLN A 68 11.83 19.22 2.69
C GLN A 68 10.54 19.54 1.91
N PRO A 69 10.49 19.20 0.62
CA PRO A 69 9.29 19.40 -0.18
C PRO A 69 8.11 18.57 0.34
N ASP A 70 6.89 19.06 0.11
CA ASP A 70 5.65 18.34 0.51
C ASP A 70 5.37 17.11 -0.33
N VAL A 71 6.11 16.93 -1.41
CA VAL A 71 6.06 15.75 -2.27
C VAL A 71 7.44 15.11 -2.33
N VAL A 72 7.53 13.82 -2.01
CA VAL A 72 8.77 13.05 -1.95
C VAL A 72 8.66 11.85 -2.89
N ASP A 73 9.68 11.64 -3.71
CA ASP A 73 9.80 10.43 -4.53
C ASP A 73 10.57 9.36 -3.74
N MET A 74 9.93 8.22 -3.49
CA MET A 74 10.56 7.09 -2.79
C MET A 74 10.09 5.77 -3.38
N LEU A 75 11.04 4.90 -3.70
CA LEU A 75 10.80 3.57 -4.31
C LEU A 75 9.92 3.63 -5.58
N GLY A 76 10.18 4.61 -6.44
CA GLY A 76 9.48 4.78 -7.71
C GLY A 76 8.03 5.28 -7.58
N GLN A 77 7.62 5.69 -6.38
CA GLN A 77 6.30 6.25 -6.11
C GLN A 77 6.41 7.66 -5.54
N ARG A 78 5.40 8.47 -5.80
CA ARG A 78 5.32 9.85 -5.32
C ARG A 78 4.43 9.92 -4.10
N TRP A 79 4.96 10.48 -3.01
CA TRP A 79 4.32 10.57 -1.70
C TRP A 79 4.03 12.02 -1.36
N GLY A 80 2.79 12.32 -1.00
CA GLY A 80 2.40 13.59 -0.42
C GLY A 80 2.53 13.56 1.09
N VAL A 81 3.13 14.60 1.66
CA VAL A 81 3.34 14.76 3.10
C VAL A 81 2.68 16.04 3.58
N VAL A 82 1.77 15.91 4.53
CA VAL A 82 1.11 17.05 5.17
C VAL A 82 1.55 17.12 6.62
N VAL A 83 2.05 18.27 7.05
CA VAL A 83 2.50 18.53 8.42
C VAL A 83 1.57 19.54 9.07
N SER A 84 0.93 19.15 10.15
CA SER A 84 0.13 20.03 11.01
C SER A 84 0.86 20.27 12.32
N ARG A 85 0.91 21.51 12.77
CA ARG A 85 1.57 21.91 14.01
C ARG A 85 0.54 22.38 15.03
N THR A 86 0.66 21.91 16.25
CA THR A 86 -0.21 22.27 17.37
C THR A 86 0.62 22.69 18.57
N GLU A 87 0.24 23.80 19.19
CA GLU A 87 0.86 24.25 20.44
C GLU A 87 0.59 23.25 21.57
N THR A 88 1.58 23.09 22.45
CA THR A 88 1.46 22.26 23.65
C THR A 88 1.45 23.13 24.91
N GLU A 89 1.17 22.54 26.06
CA GLU A 89 1.26 23.22 27.35
C GLU A 89 2.71 23.63 27.68
N ASP A 90 3.68 22.91 27.11
CA ASP A 90 5.10 23.24 27.22
C ASP A 90 5.47 24.32 26.18
N PRO A 91 5.94 25.50 26.62
CA PRO A 91 6.27 26.60 25.71
C PRO A 91 7.44 26.28 24.77
N ASP A 92 8.28 25.33 25.12
CA ASP A 92 9.48 24.96 24.34
C ASP A 92 9.19 23.85 23.34
N LEU A 93 8.04 23.14 23.47
CA LEU A 93 7.66 22.03 22.62
C LEU A 93 6.46 22.35 21.74
N GLN A 94 6.50 21.85 20.52
CA GLN A 94 5.39 21.88 19.56
C GLN A 94 5.08 20.48 19.09
N ARG A 95 3.79 20.11 19.13
CA ARG A 95 3.35 18.83 18.57
C ARG A 95 3.24 18.96 17.06
N VAL A 96 3.76 17.97 16.35
CA VAL A 96 3.63 17.85 14.90
C VAL A 96 2.91 16.56 14.55
N ASP A 97 1.90 16.66 13.71
CA ASP A 97 1.17 15.54 13.14
C ASP A 97 1.51 15.46 11.66
N ILE A 98 2.10 14.36 11.24
CA ILE A 98 2.57 14.12 9.88
C ILE A 98 1.68 13.09 9.25
N ALA A 99 0.97 13.45 8.18
CA ALA A 99 0.16 12.54 7.39
C ALA A 99 0.84 12.28 6.05
N VAL A 100 0.92 11.02 5.67
CA VAL A 100 1.55 10.57 4.41
C VAL A 100 0.55 9.79 3.58
N ALA A 101 0.43 10.17 2.33
CA ALA A 101 -0.43 9.53 1.33
C ALA A 101 0.31 9.35 0.01
N LEU A 102 -0.13 8.43 -0.83
CA LEU A 102 0.28 8.40 -2.23
C LEU A 102 -0.29 9.63 -2.94
N SER A 103 0.51 10.31 -3.77
CA SER A 103 0.04 11.48 -4.53
C SER A 103 -1.10 11.17 -5.49
N SER A 104 -1.27 9.91 -5.85
CA SER A 104 -2.38 9.40 -6.66
C SER A 104 -3.66 9.13 -5.86
N ASN A 105 -3.59 9.17 -4.53
CA ASN A 105 -4.71 8.83 -3.65
C ASN A 105 -4.86 9.88 -2.54
N THR A 106 -6.09 10.29 -2.27
CA THR A 106 -6.41 11.29 -1.24
C THR A 106 -6.42 10.69 0.18
N ARG A 107 -6.29 9.37 0.31
CA ARG A 107 -6.37 8.68 1.60
C ARG A 107 -5.01 8.60 2.27
N ASP A 108 -4.93 9.08 3.51
CA ASP A 108 -3.74 8.92 4.34
C ASP A 108 -3.46 7.44 4.59
N LEU A 109 -2.25 7.01 4.26
CA LEU A 109 -1.79 5.64 4.50
C LEU A 109 -1.13 5.49 5.86
N PHE A 110 -0.50 6.56 6.36
CA PHE A 110 0.16 6.57 7.64
C PHE A 110 0.10 7.96 8.28
N LYS A 111 -0.08 7.99 9.61
CA LYS A 111 -0.01 9.20 10.42
C LYS A 111 0.98 9.01 11.55
N LEU A 112 1.85 9.98 11.74
CA LEU A 112 2.85 10.02 12.80
C LEU A 112 2.67 11.29 13.61
N THR A 113 2.59 11.15 14.93
CA THR A 113 2.64 12.27 15.86
C THR A 113 3.99 12.32 16.52
N GLY A 114 4.61 13.48 16.55
CA GLY A 114 5.89 13.71 17.20
C GLY A 114 5.95 15.07 17.87
N PHE A 115 7.08 15.36 18.49
CA PHE A 115 7.34 16.64 19.13
C PHE A 115 8.66 17.21 18.59
N VAL A 116 8.63 18.51 18.36
CA VAL A 116 9.81 19.27 17.92
C VAL A 116 10.03 20.45 18.87
N ASP A 117 11.29 20.81 19.05
CA ASP A 117 11.68 21.96 19.84
C ASP A 117 11.41 23.25 19.05
N LYS A 118 10.74 24.21 19.66
CA LYS A 118 10.49 25.52 19.06
C LYS A 118 11.75 26.35 18.90
N ALA A 119 12.74 26.19 19.79
CA ALA A 119 13.99 26.93 19.75
C ALA A 119 14.80 26.64 18.49
N VAL A 120 14.77 25.39 18.00
CA VAL A 120 15.46 25.00 16.76
C VAL A 120 14.75 25.58 15.53
N ASN A 121 13.41 25.64 15.56
CA ASN A 121 12.61 26.17 14.44
C ASN A 121 12.50 27.71 14.43
N GLY A 122 12.98 28.40 15.47
CA GLY A 122 12.92 29.84 15.62
C GLY A 122 14.19 30.60 15.25
N LEU A 123 15.28 29.91 14.96
CA LEU A 123 16.52 30.53 14.47
C LEU A 123 16.45 30.79 12.96
N GLN A 124 15.43 31.56 12.54
CA GLN A 124 15.59 32.30 11.30
C GLN A 124 16.62 33.41 11.59
N VAL A 125 17.84 33.20 11.12
CA VAL A 125 18.86 34.24 11.07
C VAL A 125 18.27 35.37 10.23
N PRO A 126 18.08 36.59 10.80
CA PRO A 126 17.66 37.71 9.98
C PRO A 126 18.81 38.05 9.01
N GLN A 127 18.46 38.05 7.71
CA GLN A 127 19.34 38.58 6.66
C GLN A 127 19.34 40.10 6.73
#